data_835afaf3cc8c91768f7c955efa601c69
#
_entry.id   835afaf3cc8c91768f7c955efa601c69
#
_cell.length_a   1.000
_cell.length_b   1.000
_cell.length_c   1.000
_cell.angle_alpha   90.00
_cell.angle_beta   90.00
_cell.angle_gamma   90.00
#
_symmetry.space_group_name_H-M   'P 1'
#
loop_
_entity.id
_entity.type
_entity.pdbx_description
1 polymer ?
#
loop_
_entity_poly.entity_id
_entity_poly.type
_entity_poly.pdbx_seq_one_letter_code
_entity_poly.pdbx_strand_id
1 'polypeptide(L)'
;MDELEGITFLLACYNESETIEDTLSNVLALKYEKKEIIIINDGSSDNTAELIYKIKENNDFIFVDLQENRGKANALNQGIKQASYDYVMCLDADTIVDQDAPYYMIENFKHDPKLGAVTGNPRIRNKSSILGKIQTIEYASLIGCIKRSQTLAGAVNTISGVFTLFKKSAVVDVGYWDTDMITEDIAVSWKLHLRGYRIKYEPLAMCWMLVPETLGGLWKQRVRWAQGGTRSITTRLF
;
A
#
# COMPACT_ATOMS: atom_id res chain seq x y z
N MET A 1 -16.16 23.86 10.07
CA MET A 1 -15.33 22.62 10.20
C MET A 1 -15.44 21.94 8.86
N ASP A 2 -14.30 21.72 8.20
CA ASP A 2 -14.31 20.95 6.96
C ASP A 2 -14.80 19.55 7.28
N GLU A 3 -15.68 19.03 6.46
CA GLU A 3 -16.23 17.70 6.65
C GLU A 3 -15.08 16.66 6.48
N LEU A 4 -15.01 15.67 7.40
CA LEU A 4 -13.99 14.62 7.33
C LEU A 4 -14.24 13.78 6.06
N GLU A 5 -13.21 13.64 5.22
CA GLU A 5 -13.28 12.82 4.02
C GLU A 5 -13.30 11.32 4.39
N GLY A 6 -14.05 10.52 3.64
CA GLY A 6 -14.08 9.08 3.84
C GLY A 6 -12.89 8.37 3.22
N ILE A 7 -12.39 7.33 3.88
CA ILE A 7 -11.27 6.49 3.37
C ILE A 7 -11.70 5.04 3.30
N THR A 8 -11.53 4.42 2.14
CA THR A 8 -11.59 2.97 1.97
C THR A 8 -10.21 2.36 2.22
N PHE A 9 -10.08 1.54 3.25
CA PHE A 9 -8.87 0.75 3.53
C PHE A 9 -8.93 -0.54 2.72
N LEU A 10 -8.04 -0.68 1.77
CA LEU A 10 -8.00 -1.79 0.83
C LEU A 10 -6.79 -2.68 1.10
N LEU A 11 -7.04 -3.91 1.53
CA LEU A 11 -6.04 -4.92 1.82
C LEU A 11 -6.10 -6.03 0.77
N ALA A 12 -5.00 -6.25 0.06
CA ALA A 12 -4.81 -7.43 -0.79
C ALA A 12 -3.93 -8.44 -0.05
N CYS A 13 -4.39 -9.69 0.09
CA CYS A 13 -3.66 -10.74 0.79
C CYS A 13 -3.53 -12.00 -0.07
N TYR A 14 -2.40 -12.69 0.09
CA TYR A 14 -2.12 -13.98 -0.51
C TYR A 14 -1.16 -14.77 0.36
N ASN A 15 -1.63 -15.86 0.98
CA ASN A 15 -0.88 -16.71 1.91
C ASN A 15 -0.30 -15.90 3.10
N GLU A 16 -1.17 -15.22 3.82
CA GLU A 16 -0.85 -14.32 4.93
C GLU A 16 -1.42 -14.82 6.28
N SER A 17 -1.59 -16.13 6.42
CA SER A 17 -2.17 -16.72 7.65
C SER A 17 -1.43 -16.37 8.94
N GLU A 18 -0.13 -16.04 8.86
CA GLU A 18 0.68 -15.63 10.02
C GLU A 18 0.49 -14.17 10.46
N THR A 19 -0.01 -13.30 9.57
CA THR A 19 -0.01 -11.84 9.77
C THR A 19 -1.39 -11.22 9.72
N ILE A 20 -2.34 -11.86 9.01
CA ILE A 20 -3.63 -11.27 8.69
C ILE A 20 -4.48 -10.91 9.93
N GLU A 21 -4.45 -11.71 10.99
CA GLU A 21 -5.19 -11.42 12.22
C GLU A 21 -4.71 -10.13 12.90
N ASP A 22 -3.39 -9.96 13.03
CA ASP A 22 -2.77 -8.75 13.59
C ASP A 22 -3.12 -7.52 12.76
N THR A 23 -3.00 -7.63 11.43
CA THR A 23 -3.27 -6.54 10.49
C THR A 23 -4.73 -6.12 10.51
N LEU A 24 -5.67 -7.08 10.46
CA LEU A 24 -7.10 -6.79 10.52
C LEU A 24 -7.51 -6.20 11.86
N SER A 25 -6.99 -6.74 12.98
CA SER A 25 -7.25 -6.18 14.31
C SER A 25 -6.79 -4.72 14.40
N ASN A 26 -5.65 -4.39 13.82
CA ASN A 26 -5.15 -3.02 13.77
C ASN A 26 -6.05 -2.11 12.93
N VAL A 27 -6.40 -2.49 11.70
CA VAL A 27 -7.20 -1.66 10.80
C VAL A 27 -8.62 -1.47 11.33
N LEU A 28 -9.22 -2.50 11.92
CA LEU A 28 -10.52 -2.42 12.58
C LEU A 28 -10.50 -1.46 13.77
N ALA A 29 -9.39 -1.45 14.54
CA ALA A 29 -9.21 -0.59 15.71
C ALA A 29 -8.82 0.87 15.39
N LEU A 30 -8.56 1.21 14.11
CA LEU A 30 -8.27 2.61 13.73
C LEU A 30 -9.44 3.51 14.08
N LYS A 31 -9.15 4.66 14.69
CA LYS A 31 -10.17 5.63 15.15
C LYS A 31 -10.69 6.56 14.05
N TYR A 32 -10.32 6.33 12.80
CA TYR A 32 -10.81 7.12 11.67
C TYR A 32 -12.32 6.91 11.50
N GLU A 33 -13.13 7.95 11.66
CA GLU A 33 -14.59 7.82 11.79
C GLU A 33 -15.28 7.39 10.49
N LYS A 34 -14.91 8.00 9.35
CA LYS A 34 -15.48 7.68 8.03
C LYS A 34 -14.61 6.66 7.30
N LYS A 35 -14.53 5.44 7.83
CA LYS A 35 -13.77 4.35 7.21
C LYS A 35 -14.68 3.26 6.64
N GLU A 36 -14.25 2.70 5.52
CA GLU A 36 -14.70 1.46 4.91
C GLU A 36 -13.51 0.52 4.83
N ILE A 37 -13.70 -0.77 5.03
CA ILE A 37 -12.64 -1.76 4.94
C ILE A 37 -13.03 -2.78 3.88
N ILE A 38 -12.13 -3.00 2.92
CA ILE A 38 -12.27 -3.99 1.85
C ILE A 38 -11.05 -4.90 1.87
N ILE A 39 -11.28 -6.20 1.97
CA ILE A 39 -10.24 -7.22 2.00
C ILE A 39 -10.42 -8.11 0.78
N ILE A 40 -9.34 -8.30 0.03
CA ILE A 40 -9.32 -9.15 -1.15
C ILE A 40 -8.34 -10.29 -0.90
N ASN A 41 -8.85 -11.51 -0.76
CA ASN A 41 -8.03 -12.72 -0.80
C ASN A 41 -7.77 -13.10 -2.26
N ASP A 42 -6.52 -13.10 -2.67
CA ASP A 42 -6.11 -13.41 -4.05
C ASP A 42 -5.84 -14.91 -4.23
N GLY A 43 -6.82 -15.75 -3.85
CA GLY A 43 -6.77 -17.21 -4.01
C GLY A 43 -5.69 -17.87 -3.14
N SER A 44 -5.63 -17.53 -1.85
CA SER A 44 -4.70 -18.16 -0.90
C SER A 44 -4.90 -19.66 -0.82
N SER A 45 -3.81 -20.39 -0.65
CA SER A 45 -3.77 -21.84 -0.49
C SER A 45 -3.57 -22.29 0.97
N ASP A 46 -3.34 -21.34 1.87
CA ASP A 46 -3.24 -21.55 3.33
C ASP A 46 -4.56 -21.17 4.04
N ASN A 47 -4.53 -21.05 5.36
CA ASN A 47 -5.71 -20.75 6.17
C ASN A 47 -6.12 -19.25 6.15
N THR A 48 -5.55 -18.43 5.28
CA THR A 48 -5.82 -16.97 5.24
C THR A 48 -7.31 -16.67 5.10
N ALA A 49 -8.00 -17.33 4.16
CA ALA A 49 -9.44 -17.11 3.94
C ALA A 49 -10.28 -17.50 5.15
N GLU A 50 -9.99 -18.64 5.78
CA GLU A 50 -10.71 -19.12 6.98
C GLU A 50 -10.58 -18.14 8.14
N LEU A 51 -9.38 -17.60 8.38
CA LEU A 51 -9.13 -16.61 9.42
C LEU A 51 -9.92 -15.33 9.17
N ILE A 52 -9.98 -14.85 7.92
CA ILE A 52 -10.74 -13.67 7.54
C ILE A 52 -12.25 -13.90 7.75
N TYR A 53 -12.79 -15.05 7.34
CA TYR A 53 -14.20 -15.39 7.58
C TYR A 53 -14.55 -15.36 9.07
N LYS A 54 -13.70 -15.96 9.91
CA LYS A 54 -13.88 -15.96 11.37
C LYS A 54 -13.89 -14.56 11.97
N ILE A 55 -13.00 -13.67 11.51
CA ILE A 55 -12.97 -12.27 11.97
C ILE A 55 -14.22 -11.53 11.51
N LYS A 56 -14.71 -11.82 10.30
CA LYS A 56 -15.89 -11.19 9.70
C LYS A 56 -17.18 -11.50 10.49
N GLU A 57 -17.29 -12.63 11.16
CA GLU A 57 -18.47 -12.96 11.98
C GLU A 57 -18.82 -11.87 13.02
N ASN A 58 -17.81 -11.15 13.52
CA ASN A 58 -17.97 -10.15 14.58
C ASN A 58 -17.62 -8.72 14.14
N ASN A 59 -17.31 -8.51 12.86
CA ASN A 59 -16.86 -7.22 12.34
C ASN A 59 -17.49 -6.91 10.99
N ASP A 60 -17.73 -5.62 10.74
CA ASP A 60 -18.29 -5.15 9.48
C ASP A 60 -17.17 -4.73 8.51
N PHE A 61 -17.00 -5.48 7.44
CA PHE A 61 -16.13 -5.17 6.31
C PHE A 61 -16.52 -5.95 5.07
N ILE A 62 -16.14 -5.48 3.90
CA ILE A 62 -16.33 -6.18 2.63
C ILE A 62 -15.20 -7.19 2.47
N PHE A 63 -15.54 -8.47 2.25
CA PHE A 63 -14.58 -9.52 1.95
C PHE A 63 -14.86 -10.11 0.57
N VAL A 64 -13.84 -10.11 -0.28
CA VAL A 64 -13.85 -10.71 -1.61
C VAL A 64 -12.84 -11.84 -1.63
N ASP A 65 -13.34 -13.05 -1.77
CA ASP A 65 -12.55 -14.27 -1.80
C ASP A 65 -12.42 -14.76 -3.25
N LEU A 66 -11.27 -14.49 -3.87
CA LEU A 66 -10.98 -14.91 -5.24
C LEU A 66 -10.55 -16.39 -5.25
N GLN A 67 -11.00 -17.12 -6.26
CA GLN A 67 -10.71 -18.57 -6.37
C GLN A 67 -9.30 -18.86 -6.90
N GLU A 68 -8.67 -17.89 -7.57
CA GLU A 68 -7.36 -18.05 -8.21
C GLU A 68 -6.47 -16.87 -7.92
N ASN A 69 -5.19 -17.13 -7.67
CA ASN A 69 -4.18 -16.10 -7.58
C ASN A 69 -3.93 -15.49 -8.96
N ARG A 70 -4.20 -14.19 -9.08
CA ARG A 70 -3.95 -13.39 -10.30
C ARG A 70 -3.04 -12.20 -10.02
N GLY A 71 -2.44 -12.15 -8.84
CA GLY A 71 -1.48 -11.15 -8.42
C GLY A 71 -2.09 -9.90 -7.77
N LYS A 72 -1.29 -9.24 -6.95
CA LYS A 72 -1.68 -8.09 -6.13
C LYS A 72 -2.38 -6.98 -6.92
N ALA A 73 -1.88 -6.66 -8.12
CA ALA A 73 -2.50 -5.66 -8.98
C ALA A 73 -3.95 -6.00 -9.33
N ASN A 74 -4.24 -7.29 -9.64
CA ASN A 74 -5.61 -7.73 -9.90
C ASN A 74 -6.48 -7.61 -8.64
N ALA A 75 -5.99 -8.02 -7.48
CA ALA A 75 -6.71 -7.91 -6.21
C ALA A 75 -7.05 -6.44 -5.89
N LEU A 76 -6.07 -5.52 -6.02
CA LEU A 76 -6.29 -4.09 -5.84
C LEU A 76 -7.33 -3.54 -6.83
N ASN A 77 -7.29 -3.97 -8.10
CA ASN A 77 -8.26 -3.57 -9.11
C ASN A 77 -9.69 -4.04 -8.81
N GLN A 78 -9.85 -5.23 -8.23
CA GLN A 78 -11.16 -5.72 -7.79
C GLN A 78 -11.68 -4.90 -6.60
N GLY A 79 -10.81 -4.61 -5.65
CA GLY A 79 -11.18 -3.87 -4.44
C GLY A 79 -11.53 -2.42 -4.70
N ILE A 80 -10.73 -1.68 -5.49
CA ILE A 80 -11.00 -0.26 -5.75
C ILE A 80 -12.32 -0.03 -6.49
N LYS A 81 -12.78 -1.00 -7.28
CA LYS A 81 -14.10 -0.92 -7.94
C LYS A 81 -15.26 -0.97 -6.96
N GLN A 82 -15.06 -1.60 -5.80
CA GLN A 82 -16.06 -1.71 -4.75
C GLN A 82 -15.98 -0.58 -3.73
N ALA A 83 -14.88 0.17 -3.72
CA ALA A 83 -14.67 1.27 -2.78
C ALA A 83 -15.76 2.34 -2.94
N SER A 84 -16.41 2.74 -1.83
CA SER A 84 -17.46 3.76 -1.82
C SER A 84 -16.89 5.17 -1.72
N TYR A 85 -15.71 5.33 -1.09
CA TYR A 85 -15.10 6.63 -0.86
C TYR A 85 -14.15 7.06 -1.99
N ASP A 86 -13.93 8.38 -2.08
CA ASP A 86 -13.04 8.98 -3.09
C ASP A 86 -11.56 8.77 -2.80
N TYR A 87 -11.22 8.37 -1.58
CA TYR A 87 -9.86 8.08 -1.17
C TYR A 87 -9.71 6.62 -0.77
N VAL A 88 -8.70 5.97 -1.34
CA VAL A 88 -8.42 4.53 -1.12
C VAL A 88 -7.02 4.37 -0.57
N MET A 89 -6.92 3.83 0.64
CA MET A 89 -5.65 3.52 1.30
C MET A 89 -5.30 2.05 1.06
N CYS A 90 -4.31 1.83 0.21
CA CYS A 90 -3.79 0.49 -0.06
C CYS A 90 -2.78 0.09 1.01
N LEU A 91 -2.95 -1.12 1.54
CA LEU A 91 -2.13 -1.71 2.61
C LEU A 91 -1.69 -3.12 2.24
N ASP A 92 -0.46 -3.48 2.62
CA ASP A 92 -0.04 -4.89 2.62
C ASP A 92 -0.61 -5.62 3.84
N ALA A 93 -0.84 -6.91 3.70
CA ALA A 93 -1.49 -7.76 4.71
C ALA A 93 -0.61 -8.08 5.93
N ASP A 94 0.63 -7.60 5.98
CA ASP A 94 1.57 -7.66 7.11
C ASP A 94 1.81 -6.31 7.80
N THR A 95 1.02 -5.29 7.42
CA THR A 95 1.27 -3.89 7.79
C THR A 95 0.39 -3.45 8.97
N ILE A 96 1.03 -2.89 9.98
CA ILE A 96 0.39 -2.25 11.14
C ILE A 96 0.45 -0.73 10.95
N VAL A 97 -0.69 -0.06 10.93
CA VAL A 97 -0.83 1.38 10.66
C VAL A 97 -0.93 2.16 11.97
N ASP A 98 -0.23 3.30 12.03
CA ASP A 98 -0.36 4.26 13.12
C ASP A 98 -1.78 4.87 13.14
N GLN A 99 -2.33 5.12 14.35
CA GLN A 99 -3.69 5.62 14.54
C GLN A 99 -3.94 6.97 13.85
N ASP A 100 -2.93 7.83 13.78
CA ASP A 100 -3.04 9.18 13.24
C ASP A 100 -2.61 9.26 11.77
N ALA A 101 -2.01 8.19 11.23
CA ALA A 101 -1.50 8.17 9.87
C ALA A 101 -2.55 8.50 8.79
N PRO A 102 -3.80 8.00 8.85
CA PRO A 102 -4.83 8.37 7.88
C PRO A 102 -5.12 9.87 7.85
N TYR A 103 -5.13 10.53 9.03
CA TYR A 103 -5.36 11.97 9.12
C TYR A 103 -4.24 12.78 8.50
N TYR A 104 -2.98 12.41 8.74
CA TYR A 104 -1.84 13.08 8.11
C TYR A 104 -1.86 12.94 6.59
N MET A 105 -2.24 11.76 6.08
CA MET A 105 -2.25 11.53 4.63
C MET A 105 -3.38 12.29 3.92
N ILE A 106 -4.59 12.26 4.46
CA ILE A 106 -5.75 12.91 3.82
C ILE A 106 -5.61 14.43 3.78
N GLU A 107 -5.00 15.03 4.79
CA GLU A 107 -4.79 16.48 4.87
C GLU A 107 -4.00 17.03 3.67
N ASN A 108 -3.06 16.24 3.12
CA ASN A 108 -2.28 16.65 1.95
C ASN A 108 -3.15 16.92 0.72
N PHE A 109 -4.28 16.26 0.56
CA PHE A 109 -5.16 16.43 -0.62
C PHE A 109 -5.92 17.75 -0.62
N LYS A 110 -6.15 18.35 0.55
CA LYS A 110 -6.84 19.64 0.67
C LYS A 110 -6.08 20.78 -0.01
N HIS A 111 -4.76 20.69 -0.08
CA HIS A 111 -3.88 21.77 -0.53
C HIS A 111 -3.35 21.60 -1.96
N ASP A 112 -3.63 20.47 -2.61
CA ASP A 112 -3.12 20.20 -3.96
C ASP A 112 -4.15 19.40 -4.79
N PRO A 113 -4.95 20.05 -5.63
CA PRO A 113 -5.96 19.39 -6.45
C PRO A 113 -5.36 18.43 -7.50
N LYS A 114 -4.06 18.57 -7.83
CA LYS A 114 -3.34 17.65 -8.73
C LYS A 114 -2.73 16.45 -8.01
N LEU A 115 -2.89 16.36 -6.70
CA LEU A 115 -2.37 15.24 -5.93
C LEU A 115 -3.15 13.97 -6.26
N GLY A 116 -2.45 12.94 -6.77
CA GLY A 116 -3.02 11.64 -7.10
C GLY A 116 -2.77 10.59 -6.01
N ALA A 117 -1.66 10.72 -5.28
CA ALA A 117 -1.30 9.79 -4.21
C ALA A 117 -0.43 10.44 -3.12
N VAL A 118 -0.56 9.91 -1.91
CA VAL A 118 0.31 10.21 -0.77
C VAL A 118 0.88 8.90 -0.26
N THR A 119 2.20 8.74 -0.31
CA THR A 119 2.89 7.56 0.23
C THR A 119 3.34 7.83 1.66
N GLY A 120 3.13 6.86 2.55
CA GLY A 120 3.51 6.97 3.95
C GLY A 120 4.96 6.56 4.23
N ASN A 121 5.27 6.42 5.51
CA ASN A 121 6.60 6.18 6.06
C ASN A 121 6.69 4.77 6.68
N PRO A 122 6.93 3.73 5.88
CA PRO A 122 7.06 2.38 6.39
C PRO A 122 8.32 2.22 7.25
N ARG A 123 8.14 1.58 8.40
CA ARG A 123 9.15 1.23 9.38
C ARG A 123 9.22 -0.28 9.53
N ILE A 124 10.38 -0.80 9.88
CA ILE A 124 10.56 -2.23 10.08
C ILE A 124 10.12 -2.63 11.47
N ARG A 125 9.30 -3.68 11.56
CA ARG A 125 8.78 -4.26 12.81
C ARG A 125 9.78 -5.27 13.42
N ASN A 126 10.32 -6.18 12.63
CA ASN A 126 11.21 -7.26 13.06
C ASN A 126 12.70 -6.85 13.03
N LYS A 127 13.15 -6.18 14.12
CA LYS A 127 14.51 -5.61 14.26
C LYS A 127 15.47 -6.48 15.08
N SER A 128 15.09 -7.70 15.44
CA SER A 128 15.88 -8.56 16.33
C SER A 128 17.16 -9.04 15.66
N SER A 129 17.13 -9.38 14.38
CA SER A 129 18.25 -9.87 13.61
C SER A 129 19.19 -8.75 13.15
N ILE A 130 20.47 -9.09 12.87
CA ILE A 130 21.45 -8.16 12.27
C ILE A 130 20.91 -7.69 10.91
N LEU A 131 20.33 -8.60 10.13
CA LEU A 131 19.75 -8.28 8.83
C LEU A 131 18.58 -7.30 8.93
N GLY A 132 17.71 -7.45 9.93
CA GLY A 132 16.62 -6.51 10.22
C GLY A 132 17.14 -5.12 10.59
N LYS A 133 18.24 -5.05 11.36
CA LYS A 133 18.89 -3.76 11.72
C LYS A 133 19.48 -3.05 10.50
N ILE A 134 20.16 -3.79 9.60
CA ILE A 134 20.72 -3.26 8.35
C ILE A 134 19.59 -2.71 7.47
N GLN A 135 18.51 -3.48 7.28
CA GLN A 135 17.35 -3.03 6.52
C GLN A 135 16.67 -1.81 7.16
N THR A 136 16.67 -1.70 8.51
CA THR A 136 16.15 -0.50 9.19
C THR A 136 16.90 0.76 8.79
N ILE A 137 18.24 0.70 8.71
CA ILE A 137 19.08 1.83 8.26
C ILE A 137 18.81 2.14 6.78
N GLU A 138 18.74 1.10 5.94
CA GLU A 138 18.43 1.24 4.52
C GLU A 138 17.09 1.93 4.30
N TYR A 139 16.02 1.46 4.95
CA TYR A 139 14.68 2.09 4.83
C TYR A 139 14.66 3.51 5.36
N ALA A 140 15.36 3.81 6.46
CA ALA A 140 15.49 5.17 6.97
C ALA A 140 16.17 6.11 5.95
N SER A 141 17.15 5.61 5.20
CA SER A 141 17.83 6.36 4.15
C SER A 141 16.97 6.50 2.90
N LEU A 142 16.46 5.40 2.34
CA LEU A 142 15.70 5.40 1.09
C LEU A 142 14.33 6.08 1.25
N ILE A 143 13.61 5.79 2.31
CA ILE A 143 12.28 6.36 2.53
C ILE A 143 12.39 7.70 3.26
N GLY A 144 13.15 7.74 4.37
CA GLY A 144 13.25 8.94 5.20
C GLY A 144 13.97 10.11 4.53
N CYS A 145 15.12 9.88 3.89
CA CYS A 145 15.92 10.96 3.30
C CYS A 145 15.53 11.21 1.85
N ILE A 146 15.53 10.18 0.99
CA ILE A 146 15.33 10.36 -0.45
C ILE A 146 13.91 10.86 -0.77
N LYS A 147 12.86 10.20 -0.25
CA LYS A 147 11.48 10.64 -0.51
C LYS A 147 11.19 12.04 0.07
N ARG A 148 11.79 12.38 1.21
CA ARG A 148 11.68 13.73 1.78
C ARG A 148 12.33 14.78 0.87
N SER A 149 13.53 14.51 0.34
CA SER A 149 14.20 15.38 -0.63
C SER A 149 13.41 15.51 -1.93
N GLN A 150 12.85 14.41 -2.43
CA GLN A 150 11.97 14.41 -3.61
C GLN A 150 10.71 15.24 -3.38
N THR A 151 10.10 15.17 -2.18
CA THR A 151 8.95 16.01 -1.83
C THR A 151 9.29 17.48 -1.87
N LEU A 152 10.45 17.89 -1.34
CA LEU A 152 10.92 19.28 -1.40
C LEU A 152 11.20 19.74 -2.83
N ALA A 153 11.66 18.83 -3.69
CA ALA A 153 11.84 19.08 -5.12
C ALA A 153 10.52 19.06 -5.92
N GLY A 154 9.39 18.77 -5.28
CA GLY A 154 8.06 18.77 -5.89
C GLY A 154 7.69 17.47 -6.65
N ALA A 155 8.53 16.43 -6.58
CA ALA A 155 8.29 15.18 -7.31
C ALA A 155 8.80 13.96 -6.53
N VAL A 156 7.89 13.21 -5.89
CA VAL A 156 8.19 11.86 -5.38
C VAL A 156 8.04 10.88 -6.53
N ASN A 157 9.14 10.25 -6.94
CA ASN A 157 9.20 9.43 -8.15
C ASN A 157 8.34 8.16 -8.08
N THR A 158 8.32 7.50 -6.92
CA THR A 158 7.57 6.26 -6.72
C THR A 158 6.93 6.22 -5.34
N ILE A 159 5.76 5.62 -5.26
CA ILE A 159 5.12 5.30 -3.98
C ILE A 159 5.79 4.10 -3.31
N SER A 160 5.36 3.78 -2.08
CA SER A 160 5.60 2.49 -1.43
C SER A 160 4.33 1.66 -1.54
N GLY A 161 4.41 0.49 -2.16
CA GLY A 161 3.27 -0.42 -2.31
C GLY A 161 2.69 -0.93 -0.99
N VAL A 162 3.44 -0.76 0.12
CA VAL A 162 3.07 -1.19 1.46
C VAL A 162 1.99 -0.30 2.08
N PHE A 163 2.09 1.04 1.85
CA PHE A 163 1.23 2.01 2.52
C PHE A 163 1.11 3.29 1.70
N THR A 164 0.00 3.45 1.01
CA THR A 164 -0.25 4.61 0.14
C THR A 164 -1.74 4.94 0.07
N LEU A 165 -2.08 6.23 0.26
CA LEU A 165 -3.42 6.77 0.05
C LEU A 165 -3.52 7.34 -1.35
N PHE A 166 -4.47 6.86 -2.13
CA PHE A 166 -4.75 7.30 -3.49
C PHE A 166 -6.06 8.09 -3.57
N LYS A 167 -6.09 9.06 -4.47
CA LYS A 167 -7.35 9.59 -4.98
C LYS A 167 -7.92 8.58 -5.97
N LYS A 168 -9.09 8.00 -5.69
CA LYS A 168 -9.72 6.96 -6.52
C LYS A 168 -9.87 7.39 -7.98
N SER A 169 -10.31 8.64 -8.22
CA SER A 169 -10.46 9.17 -9.57
C SER A 169 -9.14 9.21 -10.35
N ALA A 170 -8.00 9.46 -9.68
CA ALA A 170 -6.69 9.47 -10.33
C ALA A 170 -6.27 8.04 -10.77
N VAL A 171 -6.53 7.04 -9.92
CA VAL A 171 -6.26 5.63 -10.27
C VAL A 171 -7.13 5.16 -11.44
N VAL A 172 -8.41 5.56 -11.45
CA VAL A 172 -9.34 5.26 -12.55
C VAL A 172 -8.89 5.93 -13.85
N ASP A 173 -8.51 7.22 -13.80
CA ASP A 173 -8.07 8.01 -14.96
C ASP A 173 -6.80 7.44 -15.61
N VAL A 174 -5.91 6.84 -14.83
CA VAL A 174 -4.72 6.17 -15.37
C VAL A 174 -4.94 4.70 -15.77
N GLY A 175 -6.15 4.17 -15.66
CA GLY A 175 -6.51 2.81 -16.08
C GLY A 175 -6.08 1.74 -15.07
N TYR A 176 -6.16 2.04 -13.76
CA TYR A 176 -5.90 1.11 -12.65
C TYR A 176 -4.45 0.60 -12.58
N TRP A 177 -4.19 -0.45 -11.77
CA TRP A 177 -2.89 -1.13 -11.71
C TRP A 177 -2.73 -2.12 -12.86
N ASP A 178 -1.54 -2.17 -13.45
CA ASP A 178 -1.23 -3.08 -14.54
C ASP A 178 -0.94 -4.49 -13.98
N THR A 179 -1.71 -5.46 -14.43
CA THR A 179 -1.65 -6.85 -13.92
C THR A 179 -0.48 -7.67 -14.47
N ASP A 180 0.19 -7.16 -15.49
CA ASP A 180 1.38 -7.76 -16.11
C ASP A 180 2.71 -7.24 -15.53
N MET A 181 2.65 -6.29 -14.57
CA MET A 181 3.83 -5.72 -13.93
C MET A 181 4.18 -6.41 -12.61
N ILE A 182 5.48 -6.66 -12.40
CA ILE A 182 6.00 -7.29 -11.18
C ILE A 182 5.96 -6.32 -9.98
N THR A 183 6.14 -5.02 -10.24
CA THR A 183 6.09 -3.92 -9.28
C THR A 183 4.99 -2.96 -9.71
N GLU A 184 3.78 -3.28 -9.30
CA GLU A 184 2.56 -2.54 -9.63
C GLU A 184 2.58 -1.10 -9.09
N ASP A 185 3.26 -0.90 -7.96
CA ASP A 185 3.45 0.38 -7.29
C ASP A 185 4.34 1.34 -8.07
N ILE A 186 5.44 0.85 -8.63
CA ILE A 186 6.28 1.64 -9.54
C ILE A 186 5.50 1.99 -10.80
N ALA A 187 4.82 1.01 -11.38
CA ALA A 187 4.08 1.19 -12.63
C ALA A 187 2.96 2.24 -12.49
N VAL A 188 2.14 2.17 -11.44
CA VAL A 188 1.06 3.15 -11.21
C VAL A 188 1.63 4.54 -10.90
N SER A 189 2.77 4.64 -10.22
CA SER A 189 3.45 5.93 -9.97
C SER A 189 3.81 6.63 -11.28
N TRP A 190 4.40 5.91 -12.23
CA TRP A 190 4.75 6.45 -13.55
C TRP A 190 3.51 6.85 -14.34
N LYS A 191 2.43 6.06 -14.29
CA LYS A 191 1.15 6.42 -14.94
C LYS A 191 0.59 7.72 -14.38
N LEU A 192 0.60 7.90 -13.07
CA LEU A 192 0.15 9.13 -12.42
C LEU A 192 0.97 10.33 -12.89
N HIS A 193 2.31 10.22 -12.90
CA HIS A 193 3.18 11.30 -13.37
C HIS A 193 2.94 11.65 -14.85
N LEU A 194 2.86 10.67 -15.72
CA LEU A 194 2.59 10.87 -17.16
C LEU A 194 1.24 11.56 -17.40
N ARG A 195 0.27 11.36 -16.51
CA ARG A 195 -1.05 12.00 -16.57
C ARG A 195 -1.07 13.39 -15.93
N GLY A 196 0.05 13.83 -15.32
CA GLY A 196 0.19 15.13 -14.68
C GLY A 196 -0.24 15.18 -13.22
N TYR A 197 -0.50 14.05 -12.61
CA TYR A 197 -0.72 13.97 -11.16
C TYR A 197 0.60 14.07 -10.40
N ARG A 198 0.49 14.58 -9.16
CA ARG A 198 1.61 14.64 -8.21
C ARG A 198 1.52 13.51 -7.21
N ILE A 199 2.68 13.11 -6.70
CA ILE A 199 2.81 12.20 -5.57
C ILE A 199 3.56 12.92 -4.46
N LYS A 200 3.07 12.82 -3.22
CA LYS A 200 3.74 13.34 -2.02
C LYS A 200 4.15 12.21 -1.08
N TYR A 201 5.12 12.48 -0.26
CA TYR A 201 5.51 11.64 0.87
C TYR A 201 5.12 12.33 2.17
N GLU A 202 4.40 11.62 3.05
CA GLU A 202 4.02 12.10 4.37
C GLU A 202 4.86 11.41 5.46
N PRO A 203 5.85 12.11 6.02
CA PRO A 203 6.77 11.50 6.99
C PRO A 203 6.13 11.14 8.34
N LEU A 204 5.02 11.78 8.72
CA LEU A 204 4.30 11.51 9.96
C LEU A 204 3.34 10.32 9.84
N ALA A 205 2.94 9.97 8.62
CA ALA A 205 2.10 8.80 8.39
C ALA A 205 2.93 7.51 8.47
N MET A 206 3.09 7.00 9.68
CA MET A 206 3.90 5.81 9.93
C MET A 206 3.09 4.52 9.81
N CYS A 207 3.76 3.47 9.34
CA CYS A 207 3.30 2.09 9.46
C CYS A 207 4.49 1.17 9.75
N TRP A 208 4.21 -0.04 10.25
CA TRP A 208 5.22 -1.04 10.55
C TRP A 208 4.95 -2.29 9.73
N MET A 209 5.97 -2.76 9.01
CA MET A 209 5.93 -3.92 8.13
C MET A 209 7.00 -4.94 8.51
N LEU A 210 6.85 -6.16 8.04
CA LEU A 210 7.86 -7.21 8.17
C LEU A 210 8.84 -7.16 6.99
N VAL A 211 10.07 -7.55 7.26
CA VAL A 211 11.14 -7.68 6.25
C VAL A 211 11.76 -9.07 6.30
N PRO A 212 12.34 -9.56 5.19
CA PRO A 212 13.03 -10.85 5.18
C PRO A 212 14.12 -10.93 6.24
N GLU A 213 14.12 -12.01 7.02
CA GLU A 213 15.12 -12.26 8.07
C GLU A 213 16.27 -13.17 7.61
N THR A 214 16.19 -13.68 6.38
CA THR A 214 17.22 -14.52 5.76
C THR A 214 17.83 -13.84 4.54
N LEU A 215 19.12 -14.09 4.29
CA LEU A 215 19.82 -13.57 3.09
C LEU A 215 19.14 -14.04 1.78
N GLY A 216 18.67 -15.28 1.74
CA GLY A 216 17.97 -15.83 0.59
C GLY A 216 16.63 -15.11 0.33
N GLY A 217 15.86 -14.79 1.38
CA GLY A 217 14.63 -14.01 1.28
C GLY A 217 14.89 -12.58 0.81
N LEU A 218 15.90 -11.93 1.40
CA LEU A 218 16.30 -10.59 0.99
C LEU A 218 16.75 -10.57 -0.48
N TRP A 219 17.56 -11.52 -0.92
CA TRP A 219 18.00 -11.62 -2.30
C TRP A 219 16.82 -11.75 -3.27
N LYS A 220 15.90 -12.66 -3.00
CA LYS A 220 14.67 -12.83 -3.81
C LYS A 220 13.87 -11.53 -3.91
N GLN A 221 13.68 -10.82 -2.81
CA GLN A 221 12.98 -9.54 -2.77
C GLN A 221 13.68 -8.49 -3.66
N ARG A 222 15.03 -8.35 -3.54
CA ARG A 222 15.81 -7.36 -4.31
C ARG A 222 15.83 -7.66 -5.81
N VAL A 223 15.95 -8.93 -6.18
CA VAL A 223 15.85 -9.36 -7.59
C VAL A 223 14.49 -9.00 -8.17
N ARG A 224 13.38 -9.28 -7.44
CA ARG A 224 12.03 -8.90 -7.84
C ARG A 224 11.90 -7.39 -8.06
N TRP A 225 12.43 -6.57 -7.15
CA TRP A 225 12.39 -5.11 -7.28
C TRP A 225 13.19 -4.60 -8.48
N ALA A 226 14.39 -5.13 -8.70
CA ALA A 226 15.22 -4.76 -9.84
C ALA A 226 14.57 -5.12 -11.18
N GLN A 227 14.01 -6.33 -11.29
CA GLN A 227 13.31 -6.79 -12.48
C GLN A 227 12.06 -5.94 -12.78
N GLY A 228 11.26 -5.64 -11.74
CA GLY A 228 10.07 -4.84 -11.87
C GLY A 228 10.37 -3.40 -12.28
N GLY A 229 11.37 -2.77 -11.66
CA GLY A 229 11.81 -1.42 -12.02
C GLY A 229 12.28 -1.32 -13.47
N THR A 230 13.11 -2.25 -13.92
CA THR A 230 13.62 -2.29 -15.30
C THR A 230 12.47 -2.47 -16.31
N ARG A 231 11.57 -3.42 -16.05
CA ARG A 231 10.41 -3.67 -16.93
C ARG A 231 9.49 -2.46 -17.02
N SER A 232 9.22 -1.79 -15.91
CA SER A 232 8.37 -0.59 -15.89
C SER A 232 8.94 0.55 -16.74
N ILE A 233 10.27 0.72 -16.77
CA ILE A 233 10.95 1.72 -17.60
C ILE A 233 10.86 1.35 -19.08
N THR A 234 11.23 0.11 -19.45
CA THR A 234 11.29 -0.31 -20.86
C THR A 234 9.93 -0.35 -21.53
N THR A 235 8.87 -0.72 -20.82
CA THR A 235 7.52 -0.84 -21.40
C THR A 235 6.84 0.52 -21.63
N ARG A 236 7.32 1.61 -21.00
CA ARG A 236 6.62 2.91 -21.01
C ARG A 236 7.41 4.06 -21.64
N LEU A 237 8.70 3.88 -21.88
CA LEU A 237 9.54 4.87 -22.56
C LEU A 237 9.73 4.57 -24.04
N PHE A 238 9.34 3.41 -24.49
CA PHE A 238 9.40 2.95 -25.88
C PHE A 238 8.06 2.32 -26.29
#